data_9a9f330fc1f4ef17df125ae745429c30
#
_entry.id   9a9f330fc1f4ef17df125ae745429c30
#
_cell.length_a   1.000
_cell.length_b   1.000
_cell.length_c   1.000
_cell.angle_alpha   90.00
_cell.angle_beta   90.00
_cell.angle_gamma   90.00
#
_symmetry.space_group_name_H-M   'P 1'
#
loop_
_entity.id
_entity.type
_entity.pdbx_description
1 polymer ?
#
loop_
_entity_poly.entity_id
_entity_poly.type
_entity_poly.pdbx_seq_one_letter_code
_entity_poly.pdbx_strand_id
1 'polypeptide(L)'
;MKQKPNMNFWGLWNLSFGFFGVQIAYALQSANISRIFATLGADPHSLSFFWILPPLMGIIVQPLVGKYSDRTWCRWGRRIPYLFLGAAVAVAVMCLLPNAGSLQLDSTTLVWGGMTAVMLFGLLMLMLLDTSINMAMQPFKMLVGDMVNEEQKKKAYSIQSFLCNAGSVVGFIFPFLFTWIGISNTAPEGVVPDSVIWSFYIGAAILILCVIYTTVKVREWNPEEYNEYNGIESGASEEEKDNPGMVTLLLKAPTAFWSIGLVQFFCWASFLFMWTYTNGTVAANAFDTPISGGELDVTSDAYQVAGNWVGILYAVQALGSVVWATIIPRIRSTKMGYSLSLVLGGVGFVSMAFVTDPYLLFVSFILIGCAWAATLAYPFTLLTNALEGKGHMGTYLGLFNGTICLPQIVAAILGGMILKALPLAENGASNQPMMMVIAGILLIAGAVSVFAIKAK
;
A
#
# COMPACT_ATOMS: atom_id res chain seq x y z
N MET A 1 -5.65 -30.31 22.84
CA MET A 1 -4.98 -29.57 21.74
C MET A 1 -3.54 -30.05 21.63
N LYS A 2 -3.13 -30.54 20.48
CA LYS A 2 -1.73 -30.84 20.21
C LYS A 2 -1.00 -29.53 19.92
N GLN A 3 0.20 -29.37 20.48
CA GLN A 3 0.98 -28.15 20.21
C GLN A 3 1.52 -28.19 18.78
N LYS A 4 1.45 -27.04 18.07
CA LYS A 4 2.10 -26.89 16.76
C LYS A 4 3.61 -27.09 16.91
N PRO A 5 4.26 -27.82 15.99
CA PRO A 5 5.69 -28.11 16.10
C PRO A 5 6.53 -26.83 15.99
N ASN A 6 7.68 -26.82 16.65
CA ASN A 6 8.67 -25.76 16.50
C ASN A 6 9.29 -25.78 15.11
N MET A 7 9.29 -24.65 14.45
CA MET A 7 9.95 -24.46 13.15
C MET A 7 11.36 -23.90 13.34
N ASN A 8 12.30 -24.36 12.53
CA ASN A 8 13.61 -23.72 12.45
C ASN A 8 13.53 -22.37 11.71
N PHE A 9 14.63 -21.61 11.70
CA PHE A 9 14.69 -20.30 11.03
C PHE A 9 14.25 -20.37 9.56
N TRP A 10 14.73 -21.38 8.83
CA TRP A 10 14.39 -21.54 7.40
C TRP A 10 12.93 -21.91 7.17
N GLY A 11 12.31 -22.67 8.09
CA GLY A 11 10.86 -22.92 8.04
C GLY A 11 10.05 -21.64 8.15
N LEU A 12 10.39 -20.78 9.12
CA LEU A 12 9.74 -19.46 9.28
C LEU A 12 10.01 -18.52 8.09
N TRP A 13 11.23 -18.56 7.54
CA TRP A 13 11.61 -17.79 6.35
C TRP A 13 10.79 -18.21 5.14
N ASN A 14 10.70 -19.50 4.87
CA ASN A 14 10.00 -20.05 3.71
C ASN A 14 8.51 -19.71 3.72
N LEU A 15 7.86 -19.64 4.88
CA LEU A 15 6.46 -19.24 5.02
C LEU A 15 6.19 -17.84 4.46
N SER A 16 7.14 -16.94 4.57
CA SER A 16 6.98 -15.52 4.23
C SER A 16 7.78 -15.09 3.00
N PHE A 17 8.61 -15.95 2.42
CA PHE A 17 9.54 -15.52 1.35
C PHE A 17 8.81 -15.02 0.10
N GLY A 18 7.69 -15.64 -0.30
CA GLY A 18 6.89 -15.16 -1.41
C GLY A 18 6.31 -13.77 -1.19
N PHE A 19 6.17 -13.34 0.07
CA PHE A 19 5.70 -11.99 0.40
C PHE A 19 6.68 -10.90 -0.02
N PHE A 20 7.98 -11.19 -0.06
CA PHE A 20 9.00 -10.33 -0.65
C PHE A 20 8.66 -9.97 -2.11
N GLY A 21 8.31 -10.96 -2.93
CA GLY A 21 7.91 -10.75 -4.32
C GLY A 21 6.61 -9.94 -4.45
N VAL A 22 5.61 -10.23 -3.60
CA VAL A 22 4.33 -9.48 -3.58
C VAL A 22 4.57 -8.01 -3.23
N GLN A 23 5.50 -7.73 -2.32
CA GLN A 23 5.83 -6.35 -1.94
C GLN A 23 6.61 -5.59 -3.02
N ILE A 24 7.40 -6.27 -3.85
CA ILE A 24 8.00 -5.66 -5.05
C ILE A 24 6.90 -5.16 -6.00
N ALA A 25 5.88 -6.00 -6.27
CA ALA A 25 4.77 -5.61 -7.13
C ALA A 25 4.00 -4.41 -6.55
N TYR A 26 3.69 -4.44 -5.25
CA TYR A 26 3.01 -3.35 -4.56
C TYR A 26 3.83 -2.04 -4.57
N ALA A 27 5.15 -2.12 -4.38
CA ALA A 27 6.04 -0.97 -4.40
C ALA A 27 6.14 -0.35 -5.80
N LEU A 28 6.27 -1.18 -6.84
CA LEU A 28 6.28 -0.73 -8.24
C LEU A 28 4.97 -0.01 -8.59
N GLN A 29 3.84 -0.57 -8.17
CA GLN A 29 2.54 0.07 -8.32
C GLN A 29 2.51 1.41 -7.59
N SER A 30 2.81 1.44 -6.30
CA SER A 30 2.71 2.65 -5.47
C SER A 30 3.56 3.81 -5.98
N ALA A 31 4.76 3.52 -6.50
CA ALA A 31 5.66 4.55 -7.01
C ALA A 31 5.36 5.01 -8.42
N ASN A 32 4.75 4.16 -9.26
CA ASN A 32 4.68 4.43 -10.69
C ASN A 32 3.26 4.62 -11.25
N ILE A 33 2.20 4.30 -10.52
CA ILE A 33 0.82 4.42 -11.06
C ILE A 33 0.49 5.84 -11.49
N SER A 34 0.75 6.85 -10.65
CA SER A 34 0.51 8.25 -11.02
C SER A 34 1.33 8.67 -12.24
N ARG A 35 2.60 8.23 -12.32
CA ARG A 35 3.48 8.47 -13.47
C ARG A 35 2.94 7.79 -14.74
N ILE A 36 2.54 6.52 -14.65
CA ILE A 36 1.98 5.77 -15.79
C ILE A 36 0.71 6.46 -16.31
N PHE A 37 -0.26 6.76 -15.45
CA PHE A 37 -1.50 7.39 -15.89
C PHE A 37 -1.28 8.80 -16.44
N ALA A 38 -0.38 9.61 -15.85
CA ALA A 38 0.00 10.90 -16.40
C ALA A 38 0.60 10.75 -17.81
N THR A 39 1.49 9.77 -18.01
CA THR A 39 2.05 9.45 -19.33
C THR A 39 1.00 9.00 -20.34
N LEU A 40 -0.04 8.26 -19.91
CA LEU A 40 -1.17 7.86 -20.73
C LEU A 40 -2.16 9.01 -21.03
N GLY A 41 -1.86 10.23 -20.58
CA GLY A 41 -2.65 11.43 -20.85
C GLY A 41 -3.67 11.80 -19.78
N ALA A 42 -3.60 11.22 -18.57
CA ALA A 42 -4.48 11.61 -17.48
C ALA A 42 -4.13 13.01 -16.97
N ASP A 43 -5.16 13.87 -16.90
CA ASP A 43 -5.05 15.19 -16.31
C ASP A 43 -4.70 15.10 -14.81
N PRO A 44 -3.80 15.97 -14.28
CA PRO A 44 -3.46 15.98 -12.86
C PRO A 44 -4.65 16.03 -11.90
N HIS A 45 -5.74 16.70 -12.31
CA HIS A 45 -6.98 16.78 -11.53
C HIS A 45 -7.76 15.46 -11.49
N SER A 46 -7.51 14.54 -12.42
CA SER A 46 -8.11 13.19 -12.46
C SER A 46 -7.25 12.11 -11.83
N LEU A 47 -5.96 12.35 -11.57
CA LEU A 47 -5.03 11.34 -11.07
C LEU A 47 -5.49 10.69 -9.77
N SER A 48 -6.04 11.48 -8.83
CA SER A 48 -6.52 10.95 -7.55
C SER A 48 -7.65 9.92 -7.73
N PHE A 49 -8.46 10.04 -8.79
CA PHE A 49 -9.56 9.12 -9.04
C PHE A 49 -9.08 7.68 -9.27
N PHE A 50 -7.95 7.49 -9.93
CA PHE A 50 -7.38 6.15 -10.16
C PHE A 50 -6.99 5.48 -8.84
N TRP A 51 -6.67 6.25 -7.80
CA TRP A 51 -6.31 5.77 -6.47
C TRP A 51 -7.50 5.33 -5.60
N ILE A 52 -8.74 5.36 -6.14
CA ILE A 52 -9.92 4.73 -5.49
C ILE A 52 -9.79 3.21 -5.49
N LEU A 53 -9.20 2.64 -6.55
CA LEU A 53 -9.19 1.19 -6.76
C LEU A 53 -8.43 0.40 -5.69
N PRO A 54 -7.18 0.76 -5.30
CA PRO A 54 -6.46 0.01 -4.29
C PRO A 54 -7.22 -0.19 -2.98
N PRO A 55 -7.74 0.86 -2.30
CA PRO A 55 -8.50 0.68 -1.08
C PRO A 55 -9.84 -0.01 -1.30
N LEU A 56 -10.52 0.21 -2.43
CA LEU A 56 -11.77 -0.44 -2.77
C LEU A 56 -11.57 -1.95 -2.92
N MET A 57 -10.55 -2.38 -3.66
CA MET A 57 -10.21 -3.79 -3.80
C MET A 57 -9.76 -4.39 -2.46
N GLY A 58 -9.04 -3.65 -1.63
CA GLY A 58 -8.67 -4.08 -0.29
C GLY A 58 -9.88 -4.41 0.60
N ILE A 59 -10.92 -3.58 0.57
CA ILE A 59 -12.16 -3.82 1.33
C ILE A 59 -12.93 -5.05 0.82
N ILE A 60 -12.96 -5.26 -0.49
CA ILE A 60 -13.78 -6.32 -1.11
C ILE A 60 -13.02 -7.64 -1.14
N VAL A 61 -11.80 -7.65 -1.65
CA VAL A 61 -11.07 -8.88 -1.98
C VAL A 61 -10.54 -9.59 -0.74
N GLN A 62 -9.99 -8.86 0.23
CA GLN A 62 -9.36 -9.50 1.40
C GLN A 62 -10.35 -10.33 2.23
N PRO A 63 -11.56 -9.83 2.59
CA PRO A 63 -12.54 -10.65 3.30
C PRO A 63 -13.06 -11.83 2.48
N LEU A 64 -13.26 -11.65 1.16
CA LEU A 64 -13.70 -12.71 0.28
C LEU A 64 -12.67 -13.84 0.22
N VAL A 65 -11.41 -13.51 -0.02
CA VAL A 65 -10.32 -14.48 -0.05
C VAL A 65 -10.15 -15.16 1.30
N GLY A 66 -10.24 -14.42 2.40
CA GLY A 66 -10.26 -14.98 3.75
C GLY A 66 -11.32 -16.06 3.88
N LYS A 67 -12.59 -15.70 3.62
CA LYS A 67 -13.74 -16.60 3.73
C LYS A 67 -13.66 -17.83 2.82
N TYR A 68 -13.31 -17.62 1.54
CA TYR A 68 -13.24 -18.74 0.60
C TYR A 68 -12.05 -19.65 0.88
N SER A 69 -10.89 -19.09 1.22
CA SER A 69 -9.71 -19.90 1.55
C SER A 69 -9.89 -20.72 2.84
N ASP A 70 -10.73 -20.28 3.79
CA ASP A 70 -11.08 -21.07 4.98
C ASP A 70 -11.87 -22.34 4.62
N ARG A 71 -12.66 -22.32 3.55
CA ARG A 71 -13.49 -23.43 3.11
C ARG A 71 -12.86 -24.32 2.04
N THR A 72 -11.76 -23.85 1.46
CA THR A 72 -11.09 -24.59 0.38
C THR A 72 -10.09 -25.56 0.98
N TRP A 73 -10.21 -26.84 0.59
CA TRP A 73 -9.21 -27.86 0.88
C TRP A 73 -8.86 -28.56 -0.42
N CYS A 74 -7.63 -28.45 -0.85
CA CYS A 74 -7.14 -29.14 -2.04
C CYS A 74 -5.76 -29.74 -1.78
N ARG A 75 -5.22 -30.42 -2.78
CA ARG A 75 -3.91 -31.10 -2.70
C ARG A 75 -2.75 -30.17 -2.31
N TRP A 76 -2.87 -28.87 -2.59
CA TRP A 76 -1.83 -27.86 -2.29
C TRP A 76 -2.05 -27.16 -0.93
N GLY A 77 -3.12 -27.49 -0.22
CA GLY A 77 -3.53 -26.83 0.99
C GLY A 77 -4.77 -25.94 0.80
N ARG A 78 -5.00 -25.01 1.69
CA ARG A 78 -6.15 -24.09 1.65
C ARG A 78 -5.78 -22.66 1.29
N ARG A 79 -4.58 -22.20 1.64
CA ARG A 79 -4.10 -20.82 1.40
C ARG A 79 -3.29 -20.71 0.12
N ILE A 80 -2.43 -21.68 -0.14
CA ILE A 80 -1.49 -21.70 -1.27
C ILE A 80 -2.17 -21.53 -2.63
N PRO A 81 -3.34 -22.14 -2.93
CA PRO A 81 -4.00 -21.96 -4.22
C PRO A 81 -4.35 -20.50 -4.53
N TYR A 82 -4.86 -19.76 -3.54
CA TYR A 82 -5.22 -18.35 -3.69
C TYR A 82 -3.99 -17.47 -3.85
N LEU A 83 -2.96 -17.75 -3.08
CA LEU A 83 -1.66 -17.08 -3.16
C LEU A 83 -1.03 -17.26 -4.55
N PHE A 84 -1.01 -18.48 -5.06
CA PHE A 84 -0.45 -18.77 -6.38
C PHE A 84 -1.27 -18.15 -7.52
N LEU A 85 -2.60 -18.29 -7.47
CA LEU A 85 -3.49 -17.71 -8.48
C LEU A 85 -3.38 -16.18 -8.49
N GLY A 86 -3.40 -15.54 -7.32
CA GLY A 86 -3.21 -14.10 -7.21
C GLY A 86 -1.89 -13.65 -7.81
N ALA A 87 -0.80 -14.33 -7.48
CA ALA A 87 0.52 -14.00 -8.05
C ALA A 87 0.57 -14.22 -9.56
N ALA A 88 0.00 -15.32 -10.09
CA ALA A 88 -0.01 -15.59 -11.52
C ALA A 88 -0.78 -14.54 -12.33
N VAL A 89 -1.94 -14.10 -11.82
CA VAL A 89 -2.71 -13.02 -12.47
C VAL A 89 -1.96 -11.69 -12.33
N ALA A 90 -1.38 -11.39 -11.16
CA ALA A 90 -0.59 -10.18 -10.97
C ALA A 90 0.57 -10.08 -11.96
N VAL A 91 1.29 -11.19 -12.20
CA VAL A 91 2.39 -11.25 -13.19
C VAL A 91 1.91 -10.89 -14.60
N ALA A 92 0.79 -11.48 -15.05
CA ALA A 92 0.23 -11.17 -16.37
C ALA A 92 -0.14 -9.68 -16.47
N VAL A 93 -0.78 -9.14 -15.44
CA VAL A 93 -1.18 -7.72 -15.40
C VAL A 93 0.01 -6.78 -15.32
N MET A 94 1.05 -7.13 -14.55
CA MET A 94 2.30 -6.35 -14.48
C MET A 94 3.01 -6.27 -15.84
N CYS A 95 2.82 -7.27 -16.70
CA CYS A 95 3.32 -7.21 -18.07
C CYS A 95 2.44 -6.35 -19.00
N LEU A 96 1.14 -6.27 -18.75
CA LEU A 96 0.19 -5.56 -19.62
C LEU A 96 0.04 -4.08 -19.26
N LEU A 97 -0.03 -3.74 -17.97
CA LEU A 97 -0.31 -2.38 -17.50
C LEU A 97 0.68 -1.34 -18.04
N PRO A 98 2.00 -1.49 -17.92
CA PRO A 98 2.94 -0.49 -18.42
C PRO A 98 3.00 -0.42 -19.95
N ASN A 99 2.48 -1.42 -20.66
CA ASN A 99 2.40 -1.44 -22.11
C ASN A 99 1.09 -0.89 -22.67
N ALA A 100 0.20 -0.34 -21.85
CA ALA A 100 -1.09 0.17 -22.28
C ALA A 100 -0.99 1.15 -23.46
N GLY A 101 -0.02 2.07 -23.43
CA GLY A 101 0.22 3.03 -24.50
C GLY A 101 0.73 2.43 -25.82
N SER A 102 1.33 1.24 -25.78
CA SER A 102 1.87 0.55 -26.98
C SER A 102 0.82 -0.34 -27.68
N LEU A 103 -0.36 -0.52 -27.13
CA LEU A 103 -1.41 -1.40 -27.66
C LEU A 103 -2.23 -0.79 -28.81
N GLN A 104 -1.83 0.40 -29.33
CA GLN A 104 -2.52 1.12 -30.40
C GLN A 104 -4.02 1.37 -30.12
N LEU A 105 -4.39 1.48 -28.84
CA LEU A 105 -5.74 1.87 -28.45
C LEU A 105 -5.92 3.37 -28.69
N ASP A 106 -7.17 3.80 -28.92
CA ASP A 106 -7.47 5.23 -29.13
C ASP A 106 -7.14 6.03 -27.85
N SER A 107 -6.18 6.95 -28.02
CA SER A 107 -5.71 7.87 -26.97
C SER A 107 -6.30 9.27 -27.10
N THR A 108 -7.14 9.53 -28.10
CA THR A 108 -7.64 10.87 -28.43
C THR A 108 -9.11 11.04 -28.15
N THR A 109 -9.93 10.01 -28.39
CA THR A 109 -11.38 10.08 -28.24
C THR A 109 -11.78 9.69 -26.81
N LEU A 110 -12.56 10.56 -26.15
CA LEU A 110 -13.13 10.25 -24.84
C LEU A 110 -14.26 9.23 -24.98
N VAL A 111 -14.12 8.09 -24.34
CA VAL A 111 -15.07 6.97 -24.43
C VAL A 111 -16.07 7.00 -23.27
N TRP A 112 -15.59 7.14 -22.03
CA TRP A 112 -16.43 7.11 -20.85
C TRP A 112 -15.81 7.89 -19.68
N GLY A 113 -16.62 8.70 -18.99
CA GLY A 113 -16.18 9.42 -17.78
C GLY A 113 -15.02 10.40 -18.00
N GLY A 114 -14.83 10.92 -19.21
CA GLY A 114 -13.69 11.79 -19.55
C GLY A 114 -12.37 11.02 -19.79
N MET A 115 -12.42 9.71 -19.93
CA MET A 115 -11.26 8.85 -20.15
C MET A 115 -11.21 8.30 -21.59
N THR A 116 -10.01 8.18 -22.12
CA THR A 116 -9.72 7.52 -23.40
C THR A 116 -9.74 5.99 -23.28
N ALA A 117 -9.76 5.27 -24.40
CA ALA A 117 -9.68 3.81 -24.38
C ALA A 117 -8.39 3.29 -23.72
N VAL A 118 -7.27 3.98 -23.89
CA VAL A 118 -5.98 3.64 -23.25
C VAL A 118 -6.09 3.79 -21.72
N MET A 119 -6.68 4.87 -21.24
CA MET A 119 -6.85 5.10 -19.79
C MET A 119 -7.81 4.08 -19.19
N LEU A 120 -8.90 3.72 -19.87
CA LEU A 120 -9.86 2.70 -19.42
C LEU A 120 -9.19 1.32 -19.36
N PHE A 121 -8.36 0.98 -20.35
CA PHE A 121 -7.56 -0.24 -20.29
C PHE A 121 -6.60 -0.23 -19.09
N GLY A 122 -5.86 0.86 -18.88
CA GLY A 122 -4.99 1.03 -17.73
C GLY A 122 -5.75 0.89 -16.40
N LEU A 123 -6.95 1.49 -16.30
CA LEU A 123 -7.83 1.41 -15.14
C LEU A 123 -8.27 -0.04 -14.86
N LEU A 124 -8.67 -0.78 -15.90
CA LEU A 124 -9.01 -2.19 -15.78
C LEU A 124 -7.82 -3.03 -15.32
N MET A 125 -6.64 -2.79 -15.90
CA MET A 125 -5.40 -3.48 -15.49
C MET A 125 -5.04 -3.14 -14.05
N LEU A 126 -5.17 -1.89 -13.63
CA LEU A 126 -4.93 -1.50 -12.24
C LEU A 126 -5.90 -2.22 -11.28
N MET A 127 -7.18 -2.28 -11.62
CA MET A 127 -8.18 -3.01 -10.82
C MET A 127 -7.83 -4.49 -10.69
N LEU A 128 -7.42 -5.13 -11.79
CA LEU A 128 -6.98 -6.53 -11.77
C LEU A 128 -5.69 -6.73 -10.98
N LEU A 129 -4.76 -5.77 -11.05
CA LEU A 129 -3.52 -5.80 -10.27
C LEU A 129 -3.81 -5.73 -8.77
N ASP A 130 -4.62 -4.77 -8.36
CA ASP A 130 -5.00 -4.61 -6.95
C ASP A 130 -5.76 -5.83 -6.42
N THR A 131 -6.70 -6.36 -7.21
CA THR A 131 -7.41 -7.60 -6.89
C THR A 131 -6.43 -8.75 -6.68
N SER A 132 -5.48 -8.91 -7.59
CA SER A 132 -4.52 -10.00 -7.59
C SER A 132 -3.51 -9.91 -6.46
N ILE A 133 -2.98 -8.71 -6.21
CA ILE A 133 -2.05 -8.44 -5.09
C ILE A 133 -2.76 -8.71 -3.76
N ASN A 134 -3.98 -8.21 -3.56
CA ASN A 134 -4.74 -8.44 -2.33
C ASN A 134 -5.08 -9.93 -2.16
N MET A 135 -5.40 -10.65 -3.26
CA MET A 135 -5.65 -12.08 -3.23
C MET A 135 -4.40 -12.88 -2.85
N ALA A 136 -3.21 -12.47 -3.27
CA ALA A 136 -1.95 -13.10 -2.87
C ALA A 136 -1.51 -12.72 -1.45
N MET A 137 -1.70 -11.46 -1.06
CA MET A 137 -1.24 -10.90 0.20
C MET A 137 -1.96 -11.48 1.41
N GLN A 138 -3.28 -11.69 1.31
CA GLN A 138 -4.09 -12.16 2.43
C GLN A 138 -3.67 -13.55 2.93
N PRO A 139 -3.47 -14.57 2.08
CA PRO A 139 -2.95 -15.87 2.50
C PRO A 139 -1.62 -15.81 3.23
N PHE A 140 -0.68 -14.95 2.83
CA PHE A 140 0.60 -14.80 3.54
C PHE A 140 0.42 -14.36 4.99
N LYS A 141 -0.48 -13.42 5.25
CA LYS A 141 -0.79 -12.97 6.61
C LYS A 141 -1.39 -14.11 7.44
N MET A 142 -2.21 -14.96 6.81
CA MET A 142 -2.91 -16.06 7.48
C MET A 142 -2.01 -17.28 7.71
N LEU A 143 -1.11 -17.61 6.77
CA LEU A 143 -0.19 -18.76 6.90
C LEU A 143 0.63 -18.74 8.18
N VAL A 144 1.14 -17.59 8.58
CA VAL A 144 1.88 -17.45 9.85
C VAL A 144 0.97 -17.76 11.04
N GLY A 145 -0.25 -17.27 11.05
CA GLY A 145 -1.23 -17.55 12.09
C GLY A 145 -1.63 -19.02 12.16
N ASP A 146 -1.83 -19.65 10.99
CA ASP A 146 -2.28 -21.03 10.88
C ASP A 146 -1.17 -22.03 11.26
N MET A 147 0.07 -21.79 10.86
CA MET A 147 1.15 -22.79 10.92
C MET A 147 2.14 -22.61 12.06
N VAL A 148 2.29 -21.40 12.60
CA VAL A 148 3.29 -21.11 13.62
C VAL A 148 2.69 -21.21 15.04
N ASN A 149 3.44 -21.79 15.99
CA ASN A 149 3.02 -21.82 17.39
C ASN A 149 3.13 -20.44 18.06
N GLU A 150 2.46 -20.23 19.18
CA GLU A 150 2.37 -18.93 19.85
C GLU A 150 3.75 -18.36 20.25
N GLU A 151 4.68 -19.21 20.68
CA GLU A 151 6.00 -18.79 21.12
C GLU A 151 6.85 -18.20 19.96
N GLN A 152 6.65 -18.73 18.75
CA GLN A 152 7.41 -18.33 17.56
C GLN A 152 6.71 -17.27 16.71
N LYS A 153 5.44 -16.96 16.93
CA LYS A 153 4.67 -15.99 16.13
C LYS A 153 5.36 -14.65 16.03
N LYS A 154 5.88 -14.12 17.15
CA LYS A 154 6.60 -12.85 17.16
C LYS A 154 7.79 -12.86 16.21
N LYS A 155 8.59 -13.95 16.22
CA LYS A 155 9.75 -14.12 15.32
C LYS A 155 9.30 -14.28 13.86
N ALA A 156 8.24 -15.03 13.59
CA ALA A 156 7.70 -15.24 12.25
C ALA A 156 7.20 -13.93 11.63
N TYR A 157 6.42 -13.14 12.37
CA TYR A 157 5.96 -11.82 11.90
C TYR A 157 7.09 -10.81 11.73
N SER A 158 8.17 -10.91 12.55
CA SER A 158 9.36 -10.07 12.35
C SER A 158 10.08 -10.41 11.05
N ILE A 159 10.22 -11.70 10.71
CA ILE A 159 10.79 -12.14 9.43
C ILE A 159 9.90 -11.68 8.26
N GLN A 160 8.57 -11.83 8.39
CA GLN A 160 7.62 -11.38 7.38
C GLN A 160 7.71 -9.87 7.15
N SER A 161 7.79 -9.07 8.21
CA SER A 161 7.96 -7.62 8.14
C SER A 161 9.29 -7.23 7.48
N PHE A 162 10.38 -7.93 7.80
CA PHE A 162 11.66 -7.70 7.14
C PHE A 162 11.58 -7.96 5.64
N LEU A 163 11.04 -9.10 5.22
CA LEU A 163 10.88 -9.45 3.80
C LEU A 163 9.96 -8.47 3.07
N CYS A 164 8.88 -8.03 3.72
CA CYS A 164 7.97 -7.01 3.21
C CYS A 164 8.72 -5.69 2.91
N ASN A 165 9.45 -5.15 3.89
CA ASN A 165 10.18 -3.90 3.72
C ASN A 165 11.33 -4.03 2.71
N ALA A 166 12.06 -5.14 2.73
CA ALA A 166 13.12 -5.41 1.76
C ALA A 166 12.58 -5.47 0.32
N GLY A 167 11.44 -6.15 0.12
CA GLY A 167 10.77 -6.18 -1.19
C GLY A 167 10.32 -4.81 -1.65
N SER A 168 9.76 -4.00 -0.74
CA SER A 168 9.35 -2.63 -1.07
C SER A 168 10.54 -1.76 -1.51
N VAL A 169 11.65 -1.80 -0.78
CA VAL A 169 12.87 -1.03 -1.14
C VAL A 169 13.38 -1.44 -2.52
N VAL A 170 13.45 -2.76 -2.80
CA VAL A 170 13.89 -3.27 -4.12
C VAL A 170 12.97 -2.78 -5.23
N GLY A 171 11.64 -2.88 -5.05
CA GLY A 171 10.67 -2.44 -6.05
C GLY A 171 10.75 -0.93 -6.31
N PHE A 172 10.91 -0.12 -5.28
CA PHE A 172 11.02 1.33 -5.40
C PHE A 172 12.25 1.79 -6.19
N ILE A 173 13.38 1.09 -6.07
CA ILE A 173 14.64 1.48 -6.69
C ILE A 173 14.74 1.01 -8.15
N PHE A 174 13.95 0.07 -8.62
CA PHE A 174 14.10 -0.55 -9.94
C PHE A 174 14.14 0.44 -11.10
N PRO A 175 13.23 1.41 -11.28
CA PRO A 175 13.30 2.33 -12.42
C PRO A 175 14.59 3.15 -12.45
N PHE A 176 15.08 3.58 -11.29
CA PHE A 176 16.37 4.26 -11.15
C PHE A 176 17.52 3.33 -11.52
N LEU A 177 17.55 2.10 -11.00
CA LEU A 177 18.60 1.13 -11.28
C LEU A 177 18.69 0.82 -12.79
N PHE A 178 17.56 0.61 -13.44
CA PHE A 178 17.52 0.30 -14.86
C PHE A 178 17.97 1.47 -15.71
N THR A 179 17.63 2.70 -15.35
CA THR A 179 18.15 3.89 -16.01
C THR A 179 19.67 4.00 -15.82
N TRP A 180 20.16 3.71 -14.62
CA TRP A 180 21.59 3.77 -14.32
C TRP A 180 22.42 2.76 -15.13
N ILE A 181 21.89 1.59 -15.45
CA ILE A 181 22.54 0.60 -16.32
C ILE A 181 22.30 0.85 -17.82
N GLY A 182 21.67 1.97 -18.20
CA GLY A 182 21.54 2.43 -19.57
C GLY A 182 20.23 2.11 -20.28
N ILE A 183 19.19 1.65 -19.56
CA ILE A 183 17.85 1.50 -20.16
C ILE A 183 17.20 2.88 -20.29
N SER A 184 16.55 3.15 -21.44
CA SER A 184 15.91 4.43 -21.72
C SER A 184 14.87 4.80 -20.66
N ASN A 185 14.93 6.05 -20.19
CA ASN A 185 13.96 6.63 -19.25
C ASN A 185 12.99 7.60 -19.93
N THR A 186 13.11 7.80 -21.23
CA THR A 186 12.22 8.62 -22.06
C THR A 186 11.56 7.78 -23.13
N ALA A 187 10.35 8.17 -23.53
CA ALA A 187 9.57 7.48 -24.54
C ALA A 187 8.73 8.52 -25.33
N PRO A 188 8.20 8.16 -26.51
CA PRO A 188 7.22 8.97 -27.22
C PRO A 188 5.99 9.28 -26.36
N GLU A 189 5.25 10.33 -26.74
CA GLU A 189 4.00 10.69 -26.05
C GLU A 189 3.03 9.52 -25.97
N GLY A 190 2.42 9.33 -24.80
CA GLY A 190 1.47 8.23 -24.53
C GLY A 190 2.12 6.87 -24.28
N VAL A 191 3.44 6.75 -24.32
CA VAL A 191 4.17 5.50 -24.08
C VAL A 191 4.99 5.59 -22.79
N VAL A 192 4.88 4.58 -21.97
CA VAL A 192 5.63 4.47 -20.70
C VAL A 192 7.10 4.17 -21.01
N PRO A 193 8.07 4.83 -20.32
CA PRO A 193 9.50 4.57 -20.55
C PRO A 193 9.92 3.13 -20.28
N ASP A 194 10.90 2.65 -21.05
CA ASP A 194 11.43 1.28 -20.93
C ASP A 194 11.97 0.96 -19.53
N SER A 195 12.55 1.94 -18.85
CA SER A 195 13.02 1.76 -17.45
C SER A 195 11.89 1.31 -16.50
N VAL A 196 10.68 1.84 -16.69
CA VAL A 196 9.49 1.46 -15.93
C VAL A 196 8.97 0.09 -16.41
N ILE A 197 8.87 -0.11 -17.74
CA ILE A 197 8.39 -1.37 -18.32
C ILE A 197 9.26 -2.54 -17.83
N TRP A 198 10.57 -2.43 -17.93
CA TRP A 198 11.50 -3.46 -17.45
C TRP A 198 11.43 -3.66 -15.94
N SER A 199 11.17 -2.59 -15.16
CA SER A 199 10.95 -2.70 -13.72
C SER A 199 9.76 -3.61 -13.40
N PHE A 200 8.67 -3.45 -14.13
CA PHE A 200 7.49 -4.29 -13.98
C PHE A 200 7.75 -5.73 -14.45
N TYR A 201 8.47 -5.96 -15.54
CA TYR A 201 8.80 -7.30 -16.03
C TYR A 201 9.69 -8.08 -15.07
N ILE A 202 10.76 -7.46 -14.59
CA ILE A 202 11.67 -8.10 -13.64
C ILE A 202 10.98 -8.26 -12.28
N GLY A 203 10.20 -7.27 -11.83
CA GLY A 203 9.38 -7.39 -10.64
C GLY A 203 8.39 -8.54 -10.71
N ALA A 204 7.72 -8.72 -11.85
CA ALA A 204 6.83 -9.84 -12.12
C ALA A 204 7.56 -11.20 -12.10
N ALA A 205 8.74 -11.27 -12.72
CA ALA A 205 9.56 -12.48 -12.69
C ALA A 205 9.99 -12.84 -11.26
N ILE A 206 10.43 -11.87 -10.46
CA ILE A 206 10.79 -12.11 -9.06
C ILE A 206 9.54 -12.51 -8.24
N LEU A 207 8.40 -11.86 -8.44
CA LEU A 207 7.16 -12.20 -7.77
C LEU A 207 6.83 -13.68 -7.96
N ILE A 208 6.75 -14.14 -9.21
CA ILE A 208 6.36 -15.53 -9.48
C ILE A 208 7.40 -16.53 -8.97
N LEU A 209 8.69 -16.24 -9.08
CA LEU A 209 9.76 -17.10 -8.57
C LEU A 209 9.70 -17.22 -7.04
N CYS A 210 9.49 -16.10 -6.33
CA CYS A 210 9.34 -16.10 -4.88
C CYS A 210 8.09 -16.88 -4.42
N VAL A 211 6.99 -16.73 -5.14
CA VAL A 211 5.75 -17.45 -4.85
C VAL A 211 5.88 -18.94 -5.14
N ILE A 212 6.48 -19.32 -6.27
CA ILE A 212 6.78 -20.72 -6.57
C ILE A 212 7.67 -21.32 -5.50
N TYR A 213 8.72 -20.60 -5.09
CA TYR A 213 9.60 -21.05 -4.00
C TYR A 213 8.81 -21.35 -2.72
N THR A 214 7.96 -20.42 -2.28
CA THR A 214 7.13 -20.63 -1.09
C THR A 214 6.17 -21.81 -1.28
N THR A 215 5.49 -21.89 -2.42
CA THR A 215 4.54 -22.98 -2.73
C THR A 215 5.18 -24.36 -2.71
N VAL A 216 6.44 -24.47 -3.16
CA VAL A 216 7.18 -25.74 -3.19
C VAL A 216 7.74 -26.09 -1.80
N LYS A 217 8.18 -25.10 -1.03
CA LYS A 217 8.84 -25.32 0.26
C LYS A 217 7.88 -25.43 1.44
N VAL A 218 6.69 -24.82 1.33
CA VAL A 218 5.69 -24.82 2.40
C VAL A 218 4.62 -25.88 2.11
N ARG A 219 4.47 -26.79 3.05
CA ARG A 219 3.35 -27.75 3.06
C ARG A 219 2.38 -27.33 4.15
N GLU A 220 1.20 -26.93 3.76
CA GLU A 220 0.12 -26.67 4.72
C GLU A 220 -0.34 -27.97 5.40
N TRP A 221 -0.88 -27.81 6.59
CA TRP A 221 -1.50 -28.90 7.32
C TRP A 221 -2.65 -29.49 6.51
N ASN A 222 -2.83 -30.81 6.55
CA ASN A 222 -4.05 -31.44 6.04
C ASN A 222 -5.23 -31.10 6.98
N PRO A 223 -6.50 -31.36 6.58
CA PRO A 223 -7.68 -31.02 7.39
C PRO A 223 -7.65 -31.66 8.80
N GLU A 224 -7.16 -32.88 8.91
CA GLU A 224 -7.08 -33.60 10.19
C GLU A 224 -6.04 -32.99 11.11
N GLU A 225 -4.84 -32.76 10.60
CA GLU A 225 -3.74 -32.08 11.33
C GLU A 225 -4.16 -30.66 11.75
N TYR A 226 -4.81 -29.91 10.85
CA TYR A 226 -5.28 -28.57 11.14
C TYR A 226 -6.29 -28.54 12.30
N ASN A 227 -7.27 -29.44 12.27
CA ASN A 227 -8.28 -29.57 13.33
C ASN A 227 -7.65 -30.00 14.66
N GLU A 228 -6.70 -30.93 14.63
CA GLU A 228 -5.98 -31.40 15.83
C GLU A 228 -5.19 -30.27 16.50
N TYR A 229 -4.47 -29.44 15.70
CA TYR A 229 -3.68 -28.31 16.20
C TYR A 229 -4.53 -27.11 16.66
N ASN A 230 -5.71 -26.91 16.09
CA ASN A 230 -6.59 -25.81 16.46
C ASN A 230 -7.72 -26.21 17.41
N GLY A 231 -7.78 -27.49 17.83
CA GLY A 231 -8.76 -28.01 18.79
C GLY A 231 -10.20 -27.99 18.26
N ILE A 232 -10.36 -28.13 16.95
CA ILE A 232 -11.69 -28.22 16.31
C ILE A 232 -12.10 -29.69 16.34
N GLU A 233 -13.15 -30.04 17.10
CA GLU A 233 -13.70 -31.39 17.10
C GLU A 233 -14.30 -31.72 15.72
N SER A 234 -13.94 -32.89 15.20
CA SER A 234 -14.48 -33.40 13.94
C SER A 234 -16.00 -33.54 14.02
N GLY A 235 -16.74 -32.65 13.41
CA GLY A 235 -18.20 -32.65 13.40
C GLY A 235 -18.87 -31.47 14.11
N ALA A 236 -18.13 -30.62 14.78
CA ALA A 236 -18.63 -29.31 15.18
C ALA A 236 -18.68 -28.43 13.90
N SER A 237 -19.85 -28.44 13.23
CA SER A 237 -20.25 -27.28 12.45
C SER A 237 -20.01 -26.07 13.37
N GLU A 238 -19.30 -25.03 12.87
CA GLU A 238 -19.32 -23.74 13.54
C GLU A 238 -20.81 -23.43 13.82
N GLU A 239 -21.25 -23.70 15.03
CA GLU A 239 -22.50 -23.12 15.52
C GLU A 239 -22.34 -21.64 15.21
N GLU A 240 -23.27 -21.11 14.44
CA GLU A 240 -23.52 -19.68 14.36
C GLU A 240 -23.80 -19.21 15.82
N LYS A 241 -22.73 -19.05 16.59
CA LYS A 241 -22.78 -18.29 17.82
C LYS A 241 -23.30 -16.94 17.38
N ASP A 242 -24.43 -16.56 17.91
CA ASP A 242 -25.14 -15.30 17.78
C ASP A 242 -24.17 -14.16 17.45
N ASN A 243 -23.85 -14.05 16.16
CA ASN A 243 -22.90 -13.08 15.66
C ASN A 243 -23.71 -11.83 15.37
N PRO A 244 -23.69 -10.84 16.27
CA PRO A 244 -24.41 -9.61 16.04
C PRO A 244 -23.93 -9.05 14.69
N GLY A 245 -24.87 -8.71 13.80
CA GLY A 245 -24.52 -8.24 12.46
C GLY A 245 -23.46 -7.13 12.50
N MET A 246 -22.61 -7.05 11.49
CA MET A 246 -21.49 -6.08 11.41
C MET A 246 -21.93 -4.63 11.74
N VAL A 247 -23.13 -4.22 11.30
CA VAL A 247 -23.70 -2.91 11.58
C VAL A 247 -23.97 -2.73 13.08
N THR A 248 -24.49 -3.77 13.75
CA THR A 248 -24.76 -3.74 15.19
C THR A 248 -23.46 -3.62 15.99
N LEU A 249 -22.41 -4.34 15.58
CA LEU A 249 -21.08 -4.23 16.20
C LEU A 249 -20.47 -2.84 15.98
N LEU A 250 -20.62 -2.27 14.79
CA LEU A 250 -20.14 -0.94 14.50
C LEU A 250 -20.83 0.13 15.36
N LEU A 251 -22.16 0.06 15.50
CA LEU A 251 -22.94 0.97 16.35
C LEU A 251 -22.60 0.82 17.85
N LYS A 252 -22.21 -0.38 18.29
CA LYS A 252 -21.78 -0.68 19.65
C LYS A 252 -20.27 -0.53 19.85
N ALA A 253 -19.52 -0.09 18.84
CA ALA A 253 -18.08 0.05 18.92
C ALA A 253 -17.66 1.02 20.05
N PRO A 254 -16.61 0.69 20.80
CA PRO A 254 -16.14 1.55 21.88
C PRO A 254 -15.71 2.92 21.35
N THR A 255 -15.82 3.94 22.19
CA THR A 255 -15.41 5.32 21.83
C THR A 255 -13.96 5.38 21.32
N ALA A 256 -13.09 4.50 21.81
CA ALA A 256 -11.72 4.37 21.34
C ALA A 256 -11.65 4.00 19.85
N PHE A 257 -12.52 3.12 19.34
CA PHE A 257 -12.60 2.74 17.94
C PHE A 257 -12.79 3.99 17.04
N TRP A 258 -13.75 4.82 17.38
CA TRP A 258 -14.07 6.03 16.62
C TRP A 258 -13.00 7.12 16.73
N SER A 259 -12.44 7.32 17.93
CA SER A 259 -11.39 8.32 18.12
C SER A 259 -10.08 7.94 17.45
N ILE A 260 -9.72 6.64 17.43
CA ILE A 260 -8.59 6.14 16.66
C ILE A 260 -8.89 6.22 15.16
N GLY A 261 -10.12 5.88 14.75
CA GLY A 261 -10.61 6.01 13.37
C GLY A 261 -10.50 7.43 12.83
N LEU A 262 -10.76 8.44 13.66
CA LEU A 262 -10.60 9.85 13.29
C LEU A 262 -9.11 10.19 12.98
N VAL A 263 -8.18 9.71 13.80
CA VAL A 263 -6.74 9.90 13.52
C VAL A 263 -6.36 9.20 12.22
N GLN A 264 -6.82 7.96 12.03
CA GLN A 264 -6.60 7.20 10.80
C GLN A 264 -7.16 7.90 9.57
N PHE A 265 -8.32 8.58 9.70
CA PHE A 265 -8.89 9.36 8.60
C PHE A 265 -7.91 10.40 8.07
N PHE A 266 -7.32 11.19 8.93
CA PHE A 266 -6.34 12.20 8.54
C PHE A 266 -5.05 11.59 7.98
N CYS A 267 -4.54 10.54 8.61
CA CYS A 267 -3.31 9.87 8.18
C CYS A 267 -3.44 9.28 6.77
N TRP A 268 -4.48 8.49 6.53
CA TRP A 268 -4.62 7.79 5.25
C TRP A 268 -5.04 8.70 4.11
N ALA A 269 -5.78 9.77 4.38
CA ALA A 269 -6.04 10.84 3.40
C ALA A 269 -4.73 11.53 2.98
N SER A 270 -3.87 11.85 3.94
CA SER A 270 -2.56 12.44 3.70
C SER A 270 -1.65 11.55 2.85
N PHE A 271 -1.56 10.25 3.18
CA PHE A 271 -0.75 9.31 2.42
C PHE A 271 -1.29 9.05 1.01
N LEU A 272 -2.61 9.12 0.81
CA LEU A 272 -3.16 9.05 -0.55
C LEU A 272 -2.68 10.22 -1.40
N PHE A 273 -2.70 11.44 -0.87
CA PHE A 273 -2.17 12.60 -1.59
C PHE A 273 -0.68 12.47 -1.87
N MET A 274 0.10 11.85 -0.99
CA MET A 274 1.49 11.51 -1.26
C MET A 274 1.61 10.64 -2.52
N TRP A 275 0.93 9.51 -2.57
CA TRP A 275 1.02 8.61 -3.73
C TRP A 275 0.53 9.26 -5.03
N THR A 276 -0.44 10.15 -4.94
CA THR A 276 -1.02 10.80 -6.11
C THR A 276 -0.14 11.92 -6.65
N TYR A 277 0.35 12.82 -5.79
CA TYR A 277 0.91 14.10 -6.22
C TYR A 277 2.41 14.26 -6.01
N THR A 278 3.10 13.29 -5.38
CA THR A 278 4.56 13.38 -5.16
C THR A 278 5.32 13.52 -6.47
N ASN A 279 4.97 12.75 -7.51
CA ASN A 279 5.68 12.79 -8.78
C ASN A 279 5.62 14.19 -9.41
N GLY A 280 4.44 14.79 -9.52
CA GLY A 280 4.29 16.14 -10.05
C GLY A 280 4.95 17.21 -9.16
N THR A 281 4.91 17.04 -7.83
CA THR A 281 5.58 17.96 -6.90
C THR A 281 7.09 17.94 -7.09
N VAL A 282 7.70 16.75 -7.13
CA VAL A 282 9.15 16.59 -7.33
C VAL A 282 9.56 17.08 -8.71
N ALA A 283 8.78 16.77 -9.74
CA ALA A 283 9.03 17.21 -11.11
C ALA A 283 8.98 18.74 -11.23
N ALA A 284 8.00 19.38 -10.59
CA ALA A 284 7.85 20.84 -10.64
C ALA A 284 8.96 21.57 -9.87
N ASN A 285 9.27 21.11 -8.65
CA ASN A 285 10.13 21.88 -7.73
C ASN A 285 11.60 21.53 -7.83
N ALA A 286 11.95 20.26 -8.05
CA ALA A 286 13.32 19.78 -7.94
C ALA A 286 13.98 19.50 -9.29
N PHE A 287 13.20 19.42 -10.37
CA PHE A 287 13.71 19.09 -11.69
C PHE A 287 13.31 20.10 -12.78
N ASP A 288 12.71 21.24 -12.40
CA ASP A 288 12.35 22.33 -13.33
C ASP A 288 11.69 21.83 -14.61
N THR A 289 10.74 20.90 -14.47
CA THR A 289 10.08 20.27 -15.61
C THR A 289 9.39 21.29 -16.49
N PRO A 290 9.63 21.31 -17.82
CA PRO A 290 8.99 22.23 -18.73
C PRO A 290 7.47 22.07 -18.77
N ILE A 291 6.79 23.14 -19.21
CA ILE A 291 5.32 23.17 -19.35
C ILE A 291 4.96 22.93 -20.81
N SER A 292 4.00 22.05 -21.04
CA SER A 292 3.38 21.79 -22.33
C SER A 292 1.85 21.73 -22.15
N GLY A 293 1.11 22.45 -22.98
CA GLY A 293 -0.35 22.45 -22.91
C GLY A 293 -0.95 22.99 -21.59
N GLY A 294 -0.18 23.78 -20.81
CA GLY A 294 -0.62 24.33 -19.52
C GLY A 294 -0.38 23.42 -18.30
N GLU A 295 0.24 22.25 -18.49
CA GLU A 295 0.63 21.33 -17.45
C GLU A 295 2.11 20.91 -17.60
N LEU A 296 2.65 20.17 -16.62
CA LEU A 296 4.00 19.63 -16.68
C LEU A 296 4.15 18.70 -17.90
N ASP A 297 5.21 18.89 -18.68
CA ASP A 297 5.51 18.03 -19.83
C ASP A 297 5.97 16.65 -19.37
N VAL A 298 5.06 15.69 -19.39
CA VAL A 298 5.30 14.30 -18.97
C VAL A 298 6.23 13.54 -19.91
N THR A 299 6.48 14.05 -21.12
CA THR A 299 7.39 13.44 -22.10
C THR A 299 8.84 13.90 -21.89
N SER A 300 9.05 14.98 -21.12
CA SER A 300 10.36 15.52 -20.83
C SER A 300 11.24 14.57 -20.01
N ASP A 301 12.55 14.60 -20.27
CA ASP A 301 13.53 13.86 -19.47
C ASP A 301 13.46 14.26 -17.97
N ALA A 302 13.28 15.54 -17.69
CA ALA A 302 13.15 16.07 -16.33
C ALA A 302 12.01 15.41 -15.57
N TYR A 303 10.80 15.29 -16.17
CA TYR A 303 9.66 14.61 -15.55
C TYR A 303 9.94 13.13 -15.27
N GLN A 304 10.58 12.47 -16.21
CA GLN A 304 10.86 11.04 -16.10
C GLN A 304 11.99 10.75 -15.10
N VAL A 305 12.99 11.63 -15.00
CA VAL A 305 14.02 11.56 -13.93
C VAL A 305 13.39 11.80 -12.56
N ALA A 306 12.49 12.78 -12.43
CA ALA A 306 11.73 12.99 -11.19
C ALA A 306 10.97 11.73 -10.78
N GLY A 307 10.34 11.01 -11.72
CA GLY A 307 9.67 9.73 -11.44
C GLY A 307 10.61 8.66 -10.86
N ASN A 308 11.83 8.57 -11.34
CA ASN A 308 12.83 7.67 -10.75
C ASN A 308 13.24 8.10 -9.34
N TRP A 309 13.37 9.42 -9.11
CA TRP A 309 13.65 9.96 -7.78
C TRP A 309 12.53 9.68 -6.79
N VAL A 310 11.27 9.71 -7.20
CA VAL A 310 10.14 9.31 -6.34
C VAL A 310 10.33 7.91 -5.77
N GLY A 311 10.77 6.96 -6.59
CA GLY A 311 11.10 5.61 -6.13
C GLY A 311 12.19 5.61 -5.04
N ILE A 312 13.28 6.35 -5.25
CA ILE A 312 14.36 6.49 -4.26
C ILE A 312 13.83 7.12 -2.96
N LEU A 313 13.02 8.17 -3.07
CA LEU A 313 12.43 8.85 -1.93
C LEU A 313 11.52 7.94 -1.11
N TYR A 314 10.73 7.09 -1.76
CA TYR A 314 9.90 6.08 -1.07
C TYR A 314 10.77 4.99 -0.42
N ALA A 315 11.88 4.61 -1.02
CA ALA A 315 12.84 3.70 -0.38
C ALA A 315 13.46 4.34 0.88
N VAL A 316 13.82 5.62 0.83
CA VAL A 316 14.31 6.39 1.98
C VAL A 316 13.23 6.49 3.07
N GLN A 317 11.98 6.75 2.70
CA GLN A 317 10.84 6.73 3.62
C GLN A 317 10.71 5.37 4.32
N ALA A 318 10.78 4.27 3.57
CA ALA A 318 10.69 2.92 4.13
C ALA A 318 11.82 2.64 5.12
N LEU A 319 13.06 3.01 4.79
CA LEU A 319 14.21 2.89 5.69
C LEU A 319 14.06 3.77 6.94
N GLY A 320 13.64 5.03 6.78
CA GLY A 320 13.34 5.95 7.87
C GLY A 320 12.26 5.39 8.82
N SER A 321 11.23 4.78 8.25
CA SER A 321 10.17 4.10 9.00
C SER A 321 10.70 2.94 9.85
N VAL A 322 11.57 2.10 9.30
CA VAL A 322 12.20 0.99 10.04
C VAL A 322 13.04 1.52 11.20
N VAL A 323 13.85 2.54 10.97
CA VAL A 323 14.66 3.16 12.03
C VAL A 323 13.77 3.75 13.12
N TRP A 324 12.74 4.51 12.74
CA TRP A 324 11.82 5.14 13.70
C TRP A 324 11.03 4.11 14.51
N ALA A 325 10.65 2.98 13.90
CA ALA A 325 9.98 1.89 14.59
C ALA A 325 10.80 1.32 15.76
N THR A 326 12.14 1.42 15.72
CA THR A 326 13.00 1.04 16.85
C THR A 326 13.02 2.08 17.97
N ILE A 327 12.67 3.32 17.66
CA ILE A 327 12.63 4.45 18.60
C ILE A 327 11.27 4.53 19.32
N ILE A 328 10.18 4.25 18.61
CA ILE A 328 8.80 4.29 19.12
C ILE A 328 8.66 3.61 20.51
N PRO A 329 9.16 2.39 20.75
CA PRO A 329 9.00 1.72 22.06
C PRO A 329 9.72 2.43 23.23
N ARG A 330 10.67 3.32 22.93
CA ARG A 330 11.41 4.09 23.95
C ARG A 330 10.66 5.33 24.41
N ILE A 331 9.63 5.76 23.67
CA ILE A 331 8.81 6.92 24.01
C ILE A 331 7.80 6.52 25.07
N ARG A 332 7.90 7.13 26.23
CA ARG A 332 7.15 6.75 27.45
C ARG A 332 5.64 6.89 27.32
N SER A 333 5.17 7.87 26.57
CA SER A 333 3.74 8.13 26.35
C SER A 333 3.33 7.74 24.93
N THR A 334 2.44 6.77 24.80
CA THR A 334 1.90 6.32 23.52
C THR A 334 1.28 7.46 22.71
N LYS A 335 0.51 8.36 23.37
CA LYS A 335 -0.11 9.51 22.70
C LYS A 335 0.92 10.52 22.25
N MET A 336 1.91 10.85 23.09
CA MET A 336 2.99 11.76 22.71
C MET A 336 3.83 11.19 21.56
N GLY A 337 4.17 9.90 21.61
CA GLY A 337 4.93 9.24 20.56
C GLY A 337 4.17 9.24 19.23
N TYR A 338 2.88 8.95 19.27
CA TYR A 338 2.03 8.96 18.09
C TYR A 338 1.90 10.39 17.52
N SER A 339 1.51 11.37 18.35
CA SER A 339 1.37 12.77 17.94
C SER A 339 2.68 13.34 17.37
N LEU A 340 3.82 13.15 18.08
CA LEU A 340 5.13 13.62 17.63
C LEU A 340 5.49 13.03 16.25
N SER A 341 5.27 11.74 16.05
CA SER A 341 5.57 11.09 14.78
C SER A 341 4.74 11.69 13.63
N LEU A 342 3.45 11.98 13.87
CA LEU A 342 2.58 12.60 12.88
C LEU A 342 2.98 14.06 12.59
N VAL A 343 3.40 14.82 13.61
CA VAL A 343 3.92 16.19 13.41
C VAL A 343 5.18 16.16 12.56
N LEU A 344 6.13 15.26 12.84
CA LEU A 344 7.35 15.12 12.04
C LEU A 344 7.01 14.82 10.56
N GLY A 345 6.09 13.88 10.31
CA GLY A 345 5.64 13.59 8.95
C GLY A 345 4.91 14.77 8.30
N GLY A 346 4.10 15.50 9.06
CA GLY A 346 3.42 16.70 8.59
C GLY A 346 4.41 17.77 8.14
N VAL A 347 5.46 18.02 8.94
CA VAL A 347 6.57 18.90 8.57
C VAL A 347 7.29 18.38 7.32
N GLY A 348 7.52 17.07 7.22
CA GLY A 348 8.10 16.44 6.02
C GLY A 348 7.27 16.71 4.76
N PHE A 349 5.95 16.56 4.82
CA PHE A 349 5.07 16.87 3.69
C PHE A 349 5.08 18.37 3.32
N VAL A 350 4.96 19.25 4.30
CA VAL A 350 5.00 20.70 4.05
C VAL A 350 6.32 21.09 3.42
N SER A 351 7.45 20.55 3.91
CA SER A 351 8.78 20.88 3.38
C SER A 351 8.96 20.49 1.92
N MET A 352 8.33 19.40 1.46
CA MET A 352 8.38 18.99 0.04
C MET A 352 7.87 20.05 -0.93
N ALA A 353 6.91 20.88 -0.49
CA ALA A 353 6.33 21.93 -1.35
C ALA A 353 7.32 23.06 -1.64
N PHE A 354 8.37 23.19 -0.84
CA PHE A 354 9.31 24.32 -0.89
C PHE A 354 10.76 23.91 -1.18
N VAL A 355 11.08 22.62 -1.07
CA VAL A 355 12.42 22.10 -1.31
C VAL A 355 12.65 21.93 -2.81
N THR A 356 13.68 22.56 -3.32
CA THR A 356 14.09 22.53 -4.74
C THR A 356 15.29 21.61 -4.98
N ASP A 357 16.10 21.32 -3.97
CA ASP A 357 17.21 20.40 -4.06
C ASP A 357 16.73 18.95 -3.86
N PRO A 358 16.86 18.05 -4.86
CA PRO A 358 16.42 16.67 -4.74
C PRO A 358 17.06 15.90 -3.58
N TYR A 359 18.29 16.22 -3.18
CA TYR A 359 18.96 15.56 -2.04
C TYR A 359 18.38 16.00 -0.68
N LEU A 360 17.93 17.23 -0.55
CA LEU A 360 17.26 17.70 0.66
C LEU A 360 15.88 17.02 0.86
N LEU A 361 15.24 16.54 -0.20
CA LEU A 361 14.01 15.75 -0.11
C LEU A 361 14.20 14.45 0.70
N PHE A 362 15.42 13.93 0.83
CA PHE A 362 15.68 12.79 1.71
C PHE A 362 15.30 13.08 3.16
N VAL A 363 15.56 14.30 3.65
CA VAL A 363 15.17 14.72 5.00
C VAL A 363 13.64 14.71 5.12
N SER A 364 12.94 15.30 4.14
CA SER A 364 11.48 15.31 4.10
C SER A 364 10.90 13.87 4.17
N PHE A 365 11.46 12.94 3.42
CA PHE A 365 10.96 11.55 3.36
C PHE A 365 11.36 10.72 4.57
N ILE A 366 12.48 11.00 5.24
CA ILE A 366 12.79 10.42 6.55
C ILE A 366 11.75 10.84 7.58
N LEU A 367 11.37 12.12 7.61
CA LEU A 367 10.33 12.64 8.50
C LEU A 367 8.96 12.02 8.20
N ILE A 368 8.59 11.88 6.92
CA ILE A 368 7.37 11.18 6.50
C ILE A 368 7.41 9.70 6.93
N GLY A 369 8.58 9.08 6.87
CA GLY A 369 8.81 7.71 7.36
C GLY A 369 8.48 7.55 8.85
N CYS A 370 8.74 8.56 9.68
CA CYS A 370 8.35 8.55 11.09
C CYS A 370 6.83 8.45 11.26
N ALA A 371 6.07 9.22 10.50
CA ALA A 371 4.62 9.17 10.53
C ALA A 371 4.09 7.83 9.98
N TRP A 372 4.71 7.31 8.93
CA TRP A 372 4.35 6.01 8.36
C TRP A 372 4.48 4.88 9.38
N ALA A 373 5.63 4.80 10.08
CA ALA A 373 5.83 3.81 11.15
C ALA A 373 4.75 3.92 12.24
N ALA A 374 4.45 5.14 12.67
CA ALA A 374 3.47 5.40 13.71
C ALA A 374 2.04 5.03 13.28
N THR A 375 1.67 5.36 12.05
CA THR A 375 0.34 5.05 11.48
C THR A 375 0.09 3.55 11.36
N LEU A 376 1.14 2.75 11.16
CA LEU A 376 1.03 1.30 11.11
C LEU A 376 1.05 0.64 12.49
N ALA A 377 1.73 1.23 13.48
CA ALA A 377 1.95 0.59 14.78
C ALA A 377 0.90 0.98 15.84
N TYR A 378 0.70 2.27 16.06
CA TYR A 378 -0.10 2.75 17.21
C TYR A 378 -1.60 2.44 17.13
N PRO A 379 -2.30 2.58 15.98
CA PRO A 379 -3.74 2.37 15.93
C PRO A 379 -4.14 0.94 16.32
N PHE A 380 -3.42 -0.05 15.83
CA PHE A 380 -3.69 -1.45 16.15
C PHE A 380 -3.41 -1.76 17.63
N THR A 381 -2.31 -1.24 18.17
CA THR A 381 -1.97 -1.40 19.58
C THR A 381 -3.03 -0.77 20.49
N LEU A 382 -3.42 0.48 20.20
CA LEU A 382 -4.45 1.19 20.99
C LEU A 382 -5.82 0.53 20.88
N LEU A 383 -6.18 0.05 19.70
CA LEU A 383 -7.46 -0.63 19.47
C LEU A 383 -7.52 -1.98 20.19
N THR A 384 -6.47 -2.80 20.08
CA THR A 384 -6.43 -4.11 20.74
C THR A 384 -6.51 -3.96 22.27
N ASN A 385 -5.79 -2.99 22.83
CA ASN A 385 -5.88 -2.67 24.25
C ASN A 385 -7.31 -2.24 24.67
N ALA A 386 -7.98 -1.43 23.85
CA ALA A 386 -9.33 -0.94 24.11
C ALA A 386 -10.40 -2.04 23.95
N LEU A 387 -10.13 -3.09 23.22
CA LEU A 387 -11.01 -4.24 22.97
C LEU A 387 -10.75 -5.40 23.92
N GLU A 388 -9.73 -5.33 24.76
CA GLU A 388 -9.39 -6.39 25.72
C GLU A 388 -10.60 -6.70 26.62
N GLY A 389 -10.98 -7.97 26.67
CA GLY A 389 -12.13 -8.47 27.45
C GLY A 389 -13.53 -8.17 26.86
N LYS A 390 -13.64 -7.54 25.68
CA LYS A 390 -14.96 -7.16 25.10
C LYS A 390 -15.58 -8.19 24.14
N GLY A 391 -14.86 -9.27 23.81
CA GLY A 391 -15.30 -10.23 22.80
C GLY A 391 -15.24 -9.66 21.36
N HIS A 392 -15.46 -10.51 20.36
CA HIS A 392 -15.50 -10.14 18.94
C HIS A 392 -14.28 -9.32 18.41
N MET A 393 -13.11 -9.45 19.06
CA MET A 393 -11.89 -8.69 18.70
C MET A 393 -11.54 -8.82 17.22
N GLY A 394 -11.61 -10.03 16.66
CA GLY A 394 -11.32 -10.28 15.25
C GLY A 394 -12.26 -9.51 14.31
N THR A 395 -13.54 -9.45 14.63
CA THR A 395 -14.55 -8.72 13.83
C THR A 395 -14.30 -7.20 13.92
N TYR A 396 -13.96 -6.68 15.11
CA TYR A 396 -13.61 -5.27 15.24
C TYR A 396 -12.33 -4.89 14.47
N LEU A 397 -11.32 -5.75 14.47
CA LEU A 397 -10.11 -5.54 13.67
C LEU A 397 -10.41 -5.55 12.16
N GLY A 398 -11.33 -6.42 11.73
CA GLY A 398 -11.82 -6.44 10.35
C GLY A 398 -12.56 -5.15 9.98
N LEU A 399 -13.48 -4.68 10.84
CA LEU A 399 -14.20 -3.42 10.66
C LEU A 399 -13.24 -2.21 10.68
N PHE A 400 -12.17 -2.30 11.46
CA PHE A 400 -11.15 -1.25 11.55
C PHE A 400 -10.39 -1.04 10.24
N ASN A 401 -10.29 -2.06 9.38
CA ASN A 401 -9.75 -1.88 8.02
C ASN A 401 -10.55 -0.84 7.22
N GLY A 402 -11.84 -0.67 7.52
CA GLY A 402 -12.64 0.42 6.95
C GLY A 402 -12.12 1.81 7.28
N THR A 403 -11.51 2.01 8.47
CA THR A 403 -10.90 3.30 8.86
C THR A 403 -9.60 3.58 8.09
N ILE A 404 -9.04 2.59 7.43
CA ILE A 404 -7.89 2.72 6.52
C ILE A 404 -8.35 3.04 5.10
N CYS A 405 -9.29 2.29 4.59
CA CYS A 405 -9.69 2.36 3.18
C CYS A 405 -10.66 3.51 2.89
N LEU A 406 -11.63 3.77 3.78
CA LEU A 406 -12.63 4.82 3.56
C LEU A 406 -12.02 6.23 3.44
N PRO A 407 -11.07 6.66 4.28
CA PRO A 407 -10.39 7.94 4.11
C PRO A 407 -9.66 8.07 2.79
N GLN A 408 -9.05 6.99 2.30
CA GLN A 408 -8.38 6.97 1.01
C GLN A 408 -9.39 7.17 -0.13
N ILE A 409 -10.54 6.51 -0.08
CA ILE A 409 -11.60 6.69 -1.08
C ILE A 409 -12.10 8.14 -1.07
N VAL A 410 -12.36 8.71 0.11
CA VAL A 410 -12.80 10.10 0.24
C VAL A 410 -11.74 11.06 -0.29
N ALA A 411 -10.48 10.88 0.08
CA ALA A 411 -9.38 11.71 -0.40
C ALA A 411 -9.17 11.57 -1.92
N ALA A 412 -9.33 10.38 -2.48
CA ALA A 412 -9.24 10.15 -3.91
C ALA A 412 -10.36 10.88 -4.69
N ILE A 413 -11.57 10.89 -4.17
CA ILE A 413 -12.69 11.64 -4.80
C ILE A 413 -12.47 13.15 -4.70
N LEU A 414 -12.01 13.63 -3.54
CA LEU A 414 -11.85 15.07 -3.28
C LEU A 414 -10.56 15.65 -3.85
N GLY A 415 -9.50 14.84 -4.04
CA GLY A 415 -8.16 15.32 -4.38
C GLY A 415 -8.11 16.18 -5.64
N GLY A 416 -8.73 15.72 -6.72
CA GLY A 416 -8.81 16.48 -7.96
C GLY A 416 -9.64 17.77 -7.82
N MET A 417 -10.73 17.75 -7.05
CA MET A 417 -11.56 18.93 -6.77
C MET A 417 -10.77 19.97 -5.95
N ILE A 418 -10.01 19.52 -4.96
CA ILE A 418 -9.15 20.37 -4.15
C ILE A 418 -8.06 20.99 -5.02
N LEU A 419 -7.36 20.19 -5.83
CA LEU A 419 -6.32 20.68 -6.74
C LEU A 419 -6.85 21.74 -7.69
N LYS A 420 -8.06 21.52 -8.26
CA LYS A 420 -8.71 22.48 -9.14
C LYS A 420 -9.11 23.81 -8.45
N ALA A 421 -9.37 23.76 -7.15
CA ALA A 421 -9.72 24.95 -6.37
C ALA A 421 -8.49 25.75 -5.92
N LEU A 422 -7.28 25.18 -6.02
CA LEU A 422 -6.04 25.86 -5.69
C LEU A 422 -5.65 26.86 -6.80
N PRO A 423 -4.96 27.97 -6.44
CA PRO A 423 -4.35 28.83 -7.45
C PRO A 423 -3.30 28.05 -8.23
N LEU A 424 -3.15 28.35 -9.50
CA LEU A 424 -2.07 27.78 -10.33
C LEU A 424 -0.70 28.07 -9.70
N ALA A 425 0.26 27.20 -9.95
CA ALA A 425 1.64 27.42 -9.59
C ALA A 425 2.23 28.62 -10.39
N GLU A 426 3.37 29.13 -9.97
CA GLU A 426 4.02 30.27 -10.61
C GLU A 426 4.36 30.02 -12.09
N ASN A 427 4.59 28.75 -12.45
CA ASN A 427 4.84 28.32 -13.82
C ASN A 427 3.55 28.14 -14.66
N GLY A 428 2.36 28.39 -14.09
CA GLY A 428 1.06 28.28 -14.73
C GLY A 428 0.44 26.89 -14.75
N ALA A 429 1.12 25.86 -14.25
CA ALA A 429 0.57 24.50 -14.13
C ALA A 429 -0.29 24.32 -12.88
N SER A 430 -0.97 23.18 -12.77
CA SER A 430 -1.68 22.78 -11.55
C SER A 430 -0.73 22.68 -10.36
N ASN A 431 -1.17 23.23 -9.21
CA ASN A 431 -0.31 23.40 -8.04
C ASN A 431 -0.23 22.11 -7.20
N GLN A 432 0.39 21.06 -7.74
CA GLN A 432 0.61 19.81 -7.05
C GLN A 432 1.47 19.96 -5.77
N PRO A 433 2.50 20.84 -5.73
CA PRO A 433 3.21 21.11 -4.49
C PRO A 433 2.32 21.56 -3.33
N MET A 434 1.28 22.36 -3.59
CA MET A 434 0.34 22.78 -2.54
C MET A 434 -0.49 21.62 -2.00
N MET A 435 -0.73 20.55 -2.78
CA MET A 435 -1.36 19.32 -2.28
C MET A 435 -0.50 18.65 -1.21
N MET A 436 0.82 18.78 -1.24
CA MET A 436 1.70 18.29 -0.17
C MET A 436 1.55 19.12 1.11
N VAL A 437 1.34 20.44 0.99
CA VAL A 437 1.02 21.28 2.15
C VAL A 437 -0.29 20.83 2.79
N ILE A 438 -1.32 20.56 1.99
CA ILE A 438 -2.61 20.04 2.49
C ILE A 438 -2.42 18.66 3.14
N ALA A 439 -1.66 17.76 2.55
CA ALA A 439 -1.31 16.48 3.16
C ALA A 439 -0.62 16.66 4.53
N GLY A 440 0.30 17.60 4.63
CA GLY A 440 0.97 17.94 5.89
C GLY A 440 0.01 18.49 6.95
N ILE A 441 -0.91 19.38 6.55
CA ILE A 441 -1.94 19.93 7.45
C ILE A 441 -2.86 18.81 7.96
N LEU A 442 -3.30 17.90 7.08
CA LEU A 442 -4.11 16.75 7.47
C LEU A 442 -3.37 15.88 8.50
N LEU A 443 -2.08 15.63 8.29
CA LEU A 443 -1.30 14.81 9.21
C LEU A 443 -1.13 15.50 10.58
N ILE A 444 -0.94 16.83 10.60
CA ILE A 444 -0.90 17.62 11.84
C ILE A 444 -2.27 17.63 12.53
N ALA A 445 -3.37 17.72 11.77
CA ALA A 445 -4.72 17.57 12.33
C ALA A 445 -4.91 16.18 12.96
N GLY A 446 -4.39 15.14 12.32
CA GLY A 446 -4.28 13.80 12.89
C GLY A 446 -3.52 13.79 14.21
N ALA A 447 -2.37 14.47 14.28
CA ALA A 447 -1.54 14.58 15.49
C ALA A 447 -2.30 15.22 16.66
N VAL A 448 -3.07 16.27 16.39
CA VAL A 448 -3.94 16.93 17.40
C VAL A 448 -5.06 15.97 17.81
N SER A 449 -5.66 15.25 16.87
CA SER A 449 -6.75 14.30 17.13
C SER A 449 -6.32 13.13 18.01
N VAL A 450 -5.02 12.79 18.09
CA VAL A 450 -4.49 11.75 18.99
C VAL A 450 -4.88 12.01 20.45
N PHE A 451 -4.92 13.27 20.87
CA PHE A 451 -5.26 13.62 22.26
C PHE A 451 -6.74 13.36 22.59
N ALA A 452 -7.61 13.27 21.59
CA ALA A 452 -9.01 12.86 21.75
C ALA A 452 -9.20 11.36 22.00
N ILE A 453 -8.17 10.52 21.81
CA ILE A 453 -8.25 9.09 22.02
C ILE A 453 -8.48 8.80 23.50
N LYS A 454 -9.63 8.17 23.82
CA LYS A 454 -10.02 7.74 25.18
C LYS A 454 -9.61 6.30 25.45
N ALA A 455 -8.42 5.87 25.05
CA ALA A 455 -7.84 4.59 25.43
C ALA A 455 -6.89 4.80 26.62
N LYS A 456 -6.95 3.87 27.59
CA LYS A 456 -6.00 3.81 28.72
C LYS A 456 -4.65 3.30 28.26
#